data_6e0ae77fe82dc6c00c562615bf399d9e
#
_entry.id   6e0ae77fe82dc6c00c562615bf399d9e
#
_cell.length_a   1.000
_cell.length_b   1.000
_cell.length_c   1.000
_cell.angle_alpha   90.00
_cell.angle_beta   90.00
_cell.angle_gamma   90.00
#
_symmetry.space_group_name_H-M   'P 1'
#
loop_
_entity.id
_entity.type
_entity.pdbx_description
1 polymer ?
#
loop_
_entity_poly.entity_id
_entity_poly.type
_entity_poly.pdbx_seq_one_letter_code
_entity_poly.pdbx_strand_id
1 'polypeptide(L)'
;MHNVYDFVEAFGKLLDKEYHLVLGRKNKSVSLQINFDKKECFHLMGLQYLTDRPELAHDRGKIFDAIKERRITIEQIQSSDLYYRIADRVDMFPLLESMIDSNDMIFKYNRKRNAYSVIKADYIMKNNAEGKNIFLFLTGNGEEGRYF
;
A
#
# COMPACT_ATOMS: atom_id res chain seq x y z
N MET A 1 -15.57 10.64 -1.63
CA MET A 1 -14.47 10.25 -2.56
C MET A 1 -13.18 10.93 -2.13
N HIS A 2 -12.12 10.16 -1.99
CA HIS A 2 -10.82 10.68 -1.60
C HIS A 2 -9.95 10.97 -2.82
N ASN A 3 -9.00 11.86 -2.68
CA ASN A 3 -8.07 12.25 -3.74
C ASN A 3 -6.62 11.96 -3.35
N VAL A 4 -5.69 12.32 -4.22
CA VAL A 4 -4.26 12.07 -4.02
C VAL A 4 -3.72 12.77 -2.75
N TYR A 5 -4.22 13.94 -2.42
CA TYR A 5 -3.80 14.64 -1.20
C TYR A 5 -4.30 13.91 0.06
N ASP A 6 -5.51 13.38 0.02
CA ASP A 6 -6.04 12.54 1.10
C ASP A 6 -5.20 11.28 1.27
N PHE A 7 -4.76 10.68 0.16
CA PHE A 7 -3.86 9.54 0.18
C PHE A 7 -2.56 9.87 0.91
N VAL A 8 -1.91 10.97 0.52
CA VAL A 8 -0.63 11.39 1.12
C VAL A 8 -0.80 11.73 2.60
N GLU A 9 -1.89 12.37 2.98
CA GLU A 9 -2.18 12.65 4.39
C GLU A 9 -2.34 11.36 5.20
N ALA A 10 -3.11 10.41 4.69
CA ALA A 10 -3.30 9.11 5.34
C ALA A 10 -1.98 8.33 5.42
N PHE A 11 -1.19 8.34 4.35
CA PHE A 11 0.11 7.68 4.31
C PHE A 11 1.07 8.30 5.34
N GLY A 12 1.06 9.62 5.45
CA GLY A 12 1.88 10.33 6.44
C GLY A 12 1.60 9.90 7.88
N LYS A 13 0.35 9.61 8.20
CA LYS A 13 -0.02 9.09 9.53
C LYS A 13 0.56 7.71 9.79
N LEU A 14 0.71 6.89 8.74
CA LEU A 14 1.25 5.54 8.87
C LEU A 14 2.77 5.51 8.99
N LEU A 15 3.47 6.55 8.55
CA LEU A 15 4.94 6.62 8.62
C LEU A 15 5.47 6.60 10.05
N ASP A 16 4.72 7.17 11.00
CA ASP A 16 5.11 7.25 12.40
C ASP A 16 4.61 6.05 13.22
N LYS A 17 3.96 5.09 12.55
CA LYS A 17 3.34 3.94 13.20
C LYS A 17 4.08 2.66 12.89
N GLU A 18 4.11 1.80 13.88
CA GLU A 18 4.64 0.45 13.78
C GLU A 18 3.53 -0.49 14.23
N TYR A 19 3.16 -1.42 13.37
CA TYR A 19 2.11 -2.38 13.68
C TYR A 19 2.74 -3.72 14.04
N HIS A 20 2.29 -4.28 15.16
CA HIS A 20 2.68 -5.61 15.60
C HIS A 20 1.47 -6.53 15.49
N LEU A 21 1.57 -7.54 14.64
CA LEU A 21 0.51 -8.51 14.42
C LEU A 21 0.98 -9.86 14.93
N VAL A 22 0.10 -10.55 15.65
CA VAL A 22 0.35 -11.92 16.11
C VAL A 22 -0.66 -12.83 15.43
N LEU A 23 -0.15 -13.78 14.63
CA LEU A 23 -0.97 -14.75 13.92
C LEU A 23 -0.87 -16.08 14.63
N GLY A 24 -2.01 -16.59 15.14
CA GLY A 24 -2.07 -17.87 15.82
C GLY A 24 -2.75 -18.93 14.97
N ARG A 25 -2.14 -20.13 14.91
CA ARG A 25 -2.76 -21.31 14.29
C ARG A 25 -2.21 -22.58 14.94
N LYS A 26 -3.11 -23.46 15.41
CA LYS A 26 -2.76 -24.79 15.96
C LYS A 26 -1.61 -24.74 16.97
N ASN A 27 -1.71 -23.92 17.99
CA ASN A 27 -0.72 -23.74 19.07
C ASN A 27 0.61 -23.14 18.60
N LYS A 28 0.67 -22.61 17.39
CA LYS A 28 1.82 -21.85 16.88
C LYS A 28 1.43 -20.39 16.70
N SER A 29 2.34 -19.50 17.01
CA SER A 29 2.15 -18.06 16.74
C SER A 29 3.30 -17.51 15.92
N VAL A 30 2.98 -16.57 15.04
CA VAL A 30 3.95 -15.82 14.26
C VAL A 30 3.69 -14.34 14.53
N SER A 31 4.76 -13.62 14.91
CA SER A 31 4.68 -12.18 15.10
C SER A 31 5.19 -11.46 13.87
N LEU A 32 4.41 -10.49 13.40
CA LEU A 32 4.76 -9.64 12.26
C LEU A 32 4.85 -8.20 12.71
N GLN A 33 5.84 -7.49 12.18
CA GLN A 33 5.98 -6.05 12.38
C GLN A 33 5.83 -5.37 11.03
N ILE A 34 4.88 -4.44 10.93
CA ILE A 34 4.58 -3.72 9.69
C ILE A 34 4.99 -2.27 9.86
N ASN A 35 5.83 -1.79 8.95
CA ASN A 35 6.26 -0.40 8.87
C ASN A 35 5.99 0.13 7.48
N PHE A 36 5.76 1.44 7.40
CA PHE A 36 5.62 2.15 6.12
C PHE A 36 6.78 3.12 5.95
N ASP A 37 7.36 3.14 4.75
CA ASP A 37 8.45 4.04 4.40
C ASP A 37 8.02 4.96 3.27
N LYS A 38 8.48 6.20 3.25
CA LYS A 38 8.16 7.18 2.19
C LYS A 38 8.41 6.67 0.78
N LYS A 39 9.44 5.85 0.58
CA LYS A 39 9.78 5.26 -0.71
C LYS A 39 8.69 4.33 -1.25
N GLU A 40 7.83 3.81 -0.40
CA GLU A 40 6.74 2.90 -0.79
C GLU A 40 5.52 3.65 -1.33
N CYS A 41 5.45 4.96 -1.16
CA CYS A 41 4.29 5.77 -1.55
C CYS A 41 3.99 5.65 -3.04
N PHE A 42 5.01 5.69 -3.89
CA PHE A 42 4.87 5.59 -5.35
C PHE A 42 4.15 4.29 -5.75
N HIS A 43 4.60 3.16 -5.22
CA HIS A 43 4.02 1.85 -5.53
C HIS A 43 2.64 1.66 -4.90
N LEU A 44 2.46 2.08 -3.67
CA LEU A 44 1.18 1.93 -2.98
C LEU A 44 0.08 2.77 -3.63
N MET A 45 0.41 3.95 -4.13
CA MET A 45 -0.53 4.77 -4.88
C MET A 45 -0.82 4.18 -6.28
N GLY A 46 0.10 3.42 -6.82
CA GLY A 46 -0.04 2.81 -8.14
C GLY A 46 0.47 3.68 -9.29
N LEU A 47 1.32 4.66 -8.99
CA LEU A 47 1.79 5.61 -10.00
C LEU A 47 2.60 4.93 -11.12
N GLN A 48 3.14 3.74 -10.88
CA GLN A 48 3.81 2.96 -11.92
C GLN A 48 2.89 2.57 -13.08
N TYR A 49 1.57 2.60 -12.86
CA TYR A 49 0.59 2.30 -13.91
C TYR A 49 0.27 3.49 -14.81
N LEU A 50 0.69 4.71 -14.42
CA LEU A 50 0.47 5.93 -15.21
C LEU A 50 1.63 6.14 -16.18
N THR A 51 1.75 5.24 -17.17
CA THR A 51 2.87 5.23 -18.12
C THR A 51 2.87 6.41 -19.09
N ASP A 52 1.75 7.10 -19.23
CA ASP A 52 1.62 8.32 -20.02
C ASP A 52 2.10 9.58 -19.26
N ARG A 53 2.53 9.42 -18.00
CA ARG A 53 3.10 10.49 -17.16
C ARG A 53 4.47 10.07 -16.63
N PRO A 54 5.48 9.95 -17.51
CA PRO A 54 6.81 9.47 -17.10
C PRO A 54 7.51 10.39 -16.10
N GLU A 55 7.16 11.67 -16.04
CA GLU A 55 7.70 12.63 -15.08
C GLU A 55 7.41 12.24 -13.63
N LEU A 56 6.33 11.51 -13.38
CA LEU A 56 5.99 11.04 -12.03
C LEU A 56 6.96 9.97 -11.52
N ALA A 57 7.61 9.25 -12.43
CA ALA A 57 8.57 8.19 -12.10
C ALA A 57 10.01 8.69 -11.98
N HIS A 58 10.26 9.99 -12.21
CA HIS A 58 11.61 10.56 -12.22
C HIS A 58 12.33 10.38 -10.89
N ASP A 59 11.63 10.58 -9.78
CA ASP A 59 12.19 10.36 -8.44
C ASP A 59 11.16 9.68 -7.55
N ARG A 60 11.06 8.35 -7.71
CA ARG A 60 10.05 7.54 -7.04
C ARG A 60 10.13 7.63 -5.51
N GLY A 61 11.34 7.70 -4.97
CA GLY A 61 11.55 7.74 -3.53
C GLY A 61 11.10 9.03 -2.87
N LYS A 62 10.94 10.11 -3.64
CA LYS A 62 10.56 11.44 -3.15
C LYS A 62 9.14 11.84 -3.52
N ILE A 63 8.35 10.94 -4.09
CA ILE A 63 7.00 11.27 -4.56
C ILE A 63 6.09 11.74 -3.42
N PHE A 64 6.23 11.15 -2.23
CA PHE A 64 5.47 11.55 -1.05
C PHE A 64 5.67 13.04 -0.74
N ASP A 65 6.92 13.47 -0.60
CA ASP A 65 7.24 14.85 -0.30
C ASP A 65 6.83 15.79 -1.44
N ALA A 66 7.02 15.37 -2.69
CA ALA A 66 6.66 16.17 -3.86
C ALA A 66 5.15 16.45 -3.92
N ILE A 67 4.31 15.47 -3.61
CA ILE A 67 2.87 15.67 -3.58
C ILE A 67 2.45 16.49 -2.35
N LYS A 68 3.03 16.19 -1.19
CA LYS A 68 2.74 16.90 0.05
C LYS A 68 3.05 18.38 -0.06
N GLU A 69 4.16 18.72 -0.71
CA GLU A 69 4.61 20.11 -0.94
C GLU A 69 3.98 20.75 -2.18
N ARG A 70 3.07 20.05 -2.87
CA ARG A 70 2.41 20.54 -4.10
C ARG A 70 3.35 20.80 -5.28
N ARG A 71 4.55 20.23 -5.28
CA ARG A 71 5.43 20.23 -6.45
C ARG A 71 4.88 19.32 -7.55
N ILE A 72 4.20 18.25 -7.16
CA ILE A 72 3.36 17.42 -8.03
C ILE A 72 1.93 17.59 -7.56
N THR A 73 1.04 17.96 -8.46
CA THR A 73 -0.33 18.33 -8.15
C THR A 73 -1.32 17.23 -8.50
N ILE A 74 -2.51 17.30 -7.89
CA ILE A 74 -3.64 16.44 -8.24
C ILE A 74 -3.91 16.47 -9.74
N GLU A 75 -3.92 17.66 -10.34
CA GLU A 75 -4.24 17.86 -11.74
C GLU A 75 -3.26 17.10 -12.64
N GLN A 76 -1.96 17.10 -12.31
CA GLN A 76 -0.96 16.34 -13.06
C GLN A 76 -1.26 14.86 -13.06
N ILE A 77 -1.65 14.32 -11.91
CA ILE A 77 -1.93 12.89 -11.75
C ILE A 77 -3.27 12.53 -12.41
N GLN A 78 -4.32 13.30 -12.15
CA GLN A 78 -5.65 13.04 -12.71
C GLN A 78 -5.74 13.30 -14.20
N SER A 79 -4.83 14.07 -14.77
CA SER A 79 -4.77 14.31 -16.22
C SER A 79 -4.28 13.09 -17.01
N SER A 80 -3.77 12.07 -16.34
CA SER A 80 -3.40 10.82 -16.98
C SER A 80 -4.64 10.12 -17.55
N ASP A 81 -4.57 9.67 -18.79
CA ASP A 81 -5.61 8.86 -19.41
C ASP A 81 -5.76 7.49 -18.72
N LEU A 82 -4.76 7.11 -17.92
CA LEU A 82 -4.73 5.84 -17.19
C LEU A 82 -5.11 5.99 -15.72
N TYR A 83 -5.51 7.18 -15.29
CA TYR A 83 -5.87 7.43 -13.88
C TYR A 83 -6.94 6.45 -13.37
N TYR A 84 -7.86 6.03 -14.23
CA TYR A 84 -8.90 5.08 -13.87
C TYR A 84 -8.33 3.78 -13.26
N ARG A 85 -7.08 3.43 -13.59
CA ARG A 85 -6.43 2.22 -13.08
C ARG A 85 -6.09 2.31 -11.60
N ILE A 86 -5.92 3.53 -11.10
CA ILE A 86 -5.53 3.76 -9.70
C ILE A 86 -6.61 4.47 -8.88
N ALA A 87 -7.68 4.91 -9.50
CA ALA A 87 -8.72 5.71 -8.84
C ALA A 87 -9.28 5.04 -7.58
N ASP A 88 -9.61 3.76 -7.67
CA ASP A 88 -10.12 3.00 -6.52
C ASP A 88 -9.07 2.89 -5.42
N ARG A 89 -7.82 2.66 -5.77
CA ARG A 89 -6.73 2.56 -4.81
C ARG A 89 -6.55 3.88 -4.05
N VAL A 90 -6.57 5.00 -4.77
CA VAL A 90 -6.47 6.33 -4.16
C VAL A 90 -7.66 6.62 -3.26
N ASP A 91 -8.87 6.28 -3.71
CA ASP A 91 -10.10 6.51 -2.95
C ASP A 91 -10.15 5.69 -1.66
N MET A 92 -9.65 4.44 -1.70
CA MET A 92 -9.79 3.51 -0.59
C MET A 92 -8.62 3.56 0.41
N PHE A 93 -7.46 4.08 0.01
CA PHE A 93 -6.28 4.08 0.88
C PHE A 93 -6.48 4.77 2.22
N PRO A 94 -7.22 5.90 2.33
CA PRO A 94 -7.46 6.52 3.62
C PRO A 94 -8.17 5.62 4.64
N LEU A 95 -8.78 4.53 4.19
CA LEU A 95 -9.42 3.54 5.06
C LEU A 95 -8.43 2.47 5.56
N LEU A 96 -7.19 2.48 5.08
CA LEU A 96 -6.21 1.43 5.37
C LEU A 96 -5.90 1.31 6.86
N GLU A 97 -5.80 2.43 7.57
CA GLU A 97 -5.52 2.44 9.00
C GLU A 97 -6.59 1.64 9.77
N SER A 98 -7.87 1.89 9.49
CA SER A 98 -8.95 1.16 10.13
C SER A 98 -8.97 -0.31 9.71
N MET A 99 -8.56 -0.62 8.49
CA MET A 99 -8.41 -2.00 8.03
C MET A 99 -7.38 -2.77 8.84
N ILE A 100 -6.21 -2.16 9.05
CA ILE A 100 -5.14 -2.78 9.84
C ILE A 100 -5.59 -2.96 11.28
N ASP A 101 -6.26 -1.95 11.84
CA ASP A 101 -6.75 -1.98 13.22
C ASP A 101 -7.85 -3.04 13.43
N SER A 102 -8.65 -3.33 12.41
CA SER A 102 -9.71 -4.34 12.52
C SER A 102 -9.19 -5.78 12.54
N ASN A 103 -8.02 -6.02 11.95
CA ASN A 103 -7.36 -7.34 11.91
C ASN A 103 -8.26 -8.48 11.39
N ASP A 104 -9.19 -8.20 10.49
CA ASP A 104 -10.21 -9.17 10.13
C ASP A 104 -9.66 -10.40 9.42
N MET A 105 -8.71 -10.22 8.49
CA MET A 105 -8.18 -11.37 7.74
C MET A 105 -6.74 -11.13 7.29
N ILE A 106 -5.84 -12.05 7.70
CA ILE A 106 -4.46 -12.08 7.24
C ILE A 106 -4.12 -13.50 6.77
N PHE A 107 -3.53 -13.60 5.58
CA PHE A 107 -3.15 -14.88 4.99
C PHE A 107 -1.66 -14.93 4.67
N LYS A 108 -1.05 -16.11 4.85
CA LYS A 108 0.28 -16.36 4.32
C LYS A 108 0.19 -16.60 2.82
N TYR A 109 0.94 -15.82 2.04
CA TYR A 109 1.00 -15.99 0.59
C TYR A 109 2.05 -17.04 0.25
N ASN A 110 1.63 -18.11 -0.43
CA ASN A 110 2.53 -19.19 -0.81
C ASN A 110 3.06 -18.95 -2.22
N ARG A 111 4.30 -18.45 -2.32
CA ARG A 111 4.97 -18.18 -3.61
C ARG A 111 5.15 -19.43 -4.45
N LYS A 112 5.39 -20.58 -3.83
CA LYS A 112 5.60 -21.85 -4.55
C LYS A 112 4.34 -22.31 -5.28
N ARG A 113 3.18 -22.13 -4.65
CA ARG A 113 1.88 -22.48 -5.26
C ARG A 113 1.48 -21.48 -6.35
N ASN A 114 2.06 -20.29 -6.34
CA ASN A 114 1.72 -19.20 -7.25
C ASN A 114 2.94 -18.83 -8.13
N ALA A 115 3.64 -19.84 -8.66
CA ALA A 115 4.88 -19.67 -9.41
C ALA A 115 4.75 -18.75 -10.64
N TYR A 116 3.56 -18.68 -11.23
CA TYR A 116 3.28 -17.82 -12.38
C TYR A 116 2.77 -16.43 -11.99
N SER A 117 2.58 -16.16 -10.70
CA SER A 117 2.16 -14.83 -10.25
C SER A 117 3.34 -13.86 -10.25
N VAL A 118 3.10 -12.64 -10.73
CA VAL A 118 4.06 -11.54 -10.62
C VAL A 118 4.12 -10.94 -9.22
N ILE A 119 3.19 -11.35 -8.34
CA ILE A 119 3.10 -10.85 -6.97
C ILE A 119 4.14 -11.53 -6.10
N LYS A 120 5.02 -10.71 -5.51
CA LYS A 120 6.06 -11.17 -4.58
C LYS A 120 5.71 -10.65 -3.19
N ALA A 121 5.05 -11.49 -2.41
CA ALA A 121 4.64 -11.14 -1.06
C ALA A 121 4.75 -12.35 -0.14
N ASP A 122 4.88 -12.09 1.15
CA ASP A 122 4.93 -13.14 2.18
C ASP A 122 3.58 -13.31 2.88
N TYR A 123 2.81 -12.22 3.01
CA TYR A 123 1.49 -12.21 3.63
C TYR A 123 0.54 -11.30 2.87
N ILE A 124 -0.74 -11.58 2.99
CA ILE A 124 -1.82 -10.77 2.40
C ILE A 124 -2.79 -10.39 3.51
N MET A 125 -3.05 -9.10 3.66
CA MET A 125 -4.17 -8.60 4.44
C MET A 125 -5.35 -8.36 3.51
N LYS A 126 -6.52 -8.83 3.90
CA LYS A 126 -7.75 -8.64 3.13
C LYS A 126 -8.81 -8.01 4.01
N ASN A 127 -9.52 -7.05 3.47
CA ASN A 127 -10.70 -6.49 4.10
C ASN A 127 -11.71 -6.06 3.04
N ASN A 128 -12.95 -5.89 3.44
CA ASN A 128 -14.01 -5.34 2.61
C ASN A 128 -14.36 -3.95 3.14
N ALA A 129 -14.25 -2.95 2.31
CA ALA A 129 -14.63 -1.58 2.64
C ALA A 129 -15.52 -1.03 1.52
N GLU A 130 -16.68 -0.51 1.89
CA GLU A 130 -17.65 0.08 0.95
C GLU A 130 -18.03 -0.86 -0.19
N GLY A 131 -18.16 -2.16 0.09
CA GLY A 131 -18.51 -3.17 -0.91
C GLY A 131 -17.37 -3.63 -1.81
N LYS A 132 -16.16 -3.13 -1.58
CA LYS A 132 -14.95 -3.52 -2.35
C LYS A 132 -14.01 -4.34 -1.50
N ASN A 133 -13.41 -5.36 -2.12
CA ASN A 133 -12.33 -6.12 -1.48
C ASN A 133 -11.01 -5.39 -1.65
N ILE A 134 -10.30 -5.19 -0.55
CA ILE A 134 -9.00 -4.53 -0.53
C ILE A 134 -7.96 -5.54 -0.06
N PHE A 135 -6.84 -5.61 -0.80
CA PHE A 135 -5.73 -6.48 -0.49
C PHE A 135 -4.48 -5.64 -0.25
N LEU A 136 -3.81 -5.89 0.87
CA LEU A 136 -2.50 -5.32 1.15
C LEU A 136 -1.49 -6.46 1.18
N PHE A 137 -0.48 -6.38 0.33
CA PHE A 137 0.59 -7.37 0.25
C PHE A 137 1.76 -6.94 1.13
N LEU A 138 2.23 -7.86 1.98
CA LEU A 138 3.31 -7.61 2.92
C LEU A 138 4.54 -8.40 2.49
N THR A 139 5.66 -7.71 2.32
CA THR A 139 6.93 -8.29 1.89
C THR A 139 7.97 -8.09 2.98
N GLY A 140 8.76 -9.12 3.28
CA GLY A 140 9.85 -9.02 4.23
C GLY A 140 10.94 -8.06 3.73
N ASN A 141 11.50 -7.27 4.64
CA ASN A 141 12.56 -6.31 4.36
C ASN A 141 13.98 -6.84 4.61
N GLY A 142 14.11 -8.16 4.82
CA GLY A 142 15.38 -8.79 5.18
C GLY A 142 15.64 -8.87 6.68
N GLU A 143 14.81 -8.21 7.51
CA GLU A 143 14.84 -8.34 8.96
C GLU A 143 13.73 -9.28 9.41
N GLU A 144 14.05 -10.16 10.36
CA GLU A 144 13.09 -11.13 10.87
C GLU A 144 11.85 -10.43 11.45
N GLY A 145 10.67 -10.82 10.97
CA GLY A 145 9.39 -10.32 11.45
C GLY A 145 8.99 -8.93 10.96
N ARG A 146 9.75 -8.30 10.08
CA ARG A 146 9.43 -6.98 9.52
C ARG A 146 8.92 -7.06 8.09
N TYR A 147 7.81 -6.37 7.80
CA TYR A 147 7.11 -6.40 6.52
C TYR A 147 6.60 -5.02 6.11
N PHE A 148 6.43 -4.82 4.82
CA PHE A 148 5.87 -3.62 4.22
C PHE A 148 4.60 -3.93 3.44
#